data_dcc740b2fbf9e1492d22ed5fb586498e
#
_entry.id   dcc740b2fbf9e1492d22ed5fb586498e
#
_cell.length_a   1.000
_cell.length_b   1.000
_cell.length_c   1.000
_cell.angle_alpha   90.00
_cell.angle_beta   90.00
_cell.angle_gamma   90.00
#
_symmetry.space_group_name_H-M   'P 1'
#
loop_
_entity.id
_entity.type
_entity.pdbx_description
1 polymer ?
#
loop_
_entity_poly.entity_id
_entity_poly.type
_entity_poly.pdbx_seq_one_letter_code
_entity_poly.pdbx_strand_id
1 'polypeptide(L)'
;MSAHDITIHPAATVHPKARLDSGVWIGPNCVIGEKVSLGRNTRLESNVSIIGLTEVGADCRFAPFSSIGTEPQDTGYKGDETVVRIGDGNIFKEFITVHRGTAKGGGLTRIGDRNYFMAYVHIAHDSQVGNEVIFTNNATLGGHVVVQDFAYLSAFAGVHQFCRIGRYAFIGGFTVVTQDVLPFMKVAGMRPIKIYGLNGIGLRRRGFSNERIHALRDMIKILCFSDLNTTQAVEKIEASYPPGEDRDELIGFIRSSKRGIIKKTAEPWETDSE
;
A
#
# COMPACT_ATOMS: atom_id res chain seq x y z
N MET A 1 -6.98 -17.63 30.52
CA MET A 1 -6.62 -16.18 30.56
C MET A 1 -7.85 -15.44 30.08
N SER A 2 -8.29 -14.40 30.77
CA SER A 2 -9.42 -13.60 30.32
C SER A 2 -9.03 -12.86 29.03
N ALA A 3 -9.96 -12.64 28.11
CA ALA A 3 -9.73 -11.94 26.85
C ALA A 3 -9.33 -10.46 27.01
N HIS A 4 -9.09 -10.00 28.22
CA HIS A 4 -8.79 -8.61 28.59
C HIS A 4 -7.38 -8.40 29.16
N ASP A 5 -6.62 -9.47 29.41
CA ASP A 5 -5.32 -9.33 30.07
C ASP A 5 -4.20 -9.05 29.08
N ILE A 6 -3.39 -8.03 29.34
CA ILE A 6 -2.15 -7.77 28.62
C ILE A 6 -1.14 -8.87 29.00
N THR A 7 -0.51 -9.47 27.99
CA THR A 7 0.51 -10.50 28.19
C THR A 7 1.85 -10.02 27.65
N ILE A 8 2.85 -9.91 28.52
CA ILE A 8 4.22 -9.50 28.14
C ILE A 8 5.18 -10.61 28.54
N HIS A 9 5.93 -11.13 27.56
CA HIS A 9 6.97 -12.14 27.85
C HIS A 9 8.09 -11.53 28.69
N PRO A 10 8.64 -12.24 29.70
CA PRO A 10 9.69 -11.69 30.57
C PRO A 10 10.96 -11.20 29.85
N ALA A 11 11.27 -11.75 28.69
CA ALA A 11 12.38 -11.31 27.86
C ALA A 11 12.07 -10.12 26.93
N ALA A 12 10.86 -9.56 26.97
CA ALA A 12 10.53 -8.37 26.19
C ALA A 12 10.95 -7.11 26.95
N THR A 13 11.35 -6.08 26.22
CA THR A 13 11.64 -4.75 26.75
C THR A 13 10.52 -3.80 26.35
N VAL A 14 9.68 -3.41 27.31
CA VAL A 14 8.56 -2.48 27.08
C VAL A 14 8.81 -1.23 27.90
N HIS A 15 8.86 -0.07 27.25
CA HIS A 15 9.05 1.20 27.94
C HIS A 15 7.84 1.51 28.83
N PRO A 16 8.02 1.98 30.09
CA PRO A 16 6.91 2.21 31.02
C PRO A 16 5.84 3.20 30.56
N LYS A 17 6.18 4.09 29.63
CA LYS A 17 5.25 5.07 29.04
C LYS A 17 4.52 4.55 27.80
N ALA A 18 4.87 3.37 27.28
CA ALA A 18 4.14 2.76 26.18
C ALA A 18 2.68 2.50 26.60
N ARG A 19 1.76 2.76 25.68
CA ARG A 19 0.33 2.56 25.92
C ARG A 19 -0.11 1.24 25.30
N LEU A 20 -0.59 0.33 26.10
CA LEU A 20 -1.04 -0.99 25.66
C LEU A 20 -2.51 -1.16 26.02
N ASP A 21 -3.35 -1.47 25.04
CA ASP A 21 -4.75 -1.76 25.25
C ASP A 21 -4.97 -3.21 25.70
N SER A 22 -6.20 -3.55 26.07
CA SER A 22 -6.60 -4.87 26.53
C SER A 22 -6.31 -5.96 25.47
N GLY A 23 -5.88 -7.15 25.93
CA GLY A 23 -5.60 -8.29 25.08
C GLY A 23 -4.32 -8.21 24.26
N VAL A 24 -3.50 -7.15 24.40
CA VAL A 24 -2.20 -7.06 23.73
C VAL A 24 -1.30 -8.20 24.19
N TRP A 25 -0.65 -8.86 23.24
CA TRP A 25 0.30 -9.92 23.50
C TRP A 25 1.68 -9.58 22.91
N ILE A 26 2.72 -9.59 23.75
CA ILE A 26 4.10 -9.25 23.39
C ILE A 26 5.00 -10.46 23.67
N GLY A 27 5.56 -11.03 22.61
CA GLY A 27 6.45 -12.18 22.64
C GLY A 27 7.87 -11.87 23.10
N PRO A 28 8.73 -12.91 23.13
CA PRO A 28 10.12 -12.77 23.61
C PRO A 28 10.96 -11.84 22.73
N ASN A 29 11.88 -11.13 23.37
CA ASN A 29 12.85 -10.22 22.74
C ASN A 29 12.21 -9.08 21.90
N CYS A 30 10.94 -8.76 22.12
CA CYS A 30 10.32 -7.58 21.54
C CYS A 30 10.82 -6.31 22.24
N VAL A 31 10.93 -5.22 21.48
CA VAL A 31 11.29 -3.90 21.98
C VAL A 31 10.18 -2.90 21.66
N ILE A 32 9.58 -2.31 22.69
CA ILE A 32 8.51 -1.33 22.56
C ILE A 32 8.95 0.02 23.14
N GLY A 33 9.01 1.03 22.29
CA GLY A 33 9.50 2.36 22.61
C GLY A 33 8.55 3.22 23.43
N GLU A 34 9.06 4.35 23.94
CA GLU A 34 8.38 5.29 24.85
C GLU A 34 7.07 5.86 24.28
N LYS A 35 7.06 6.19 22.98
CA LYS A 35 5.94 6.89 22.33
C LYS A 35 5.06 5.94 21.50
N VAL A 36 5.08 4.66 21.82
CA VAL A 36 4.29 3.63 21.12
C VAL A 36 2.93 3.45 21.77
N SER A 37 1.89 3.30 20.94
CA SER A 37 0.59 2.82 21.38
C SER A 37 0.17 1.61 20.58
N LEU A 38 -0.31 0.55 21.26
CA LEU A 38 -0.81 -0.69 20.66
C LEU A 38 -2.29 -0.84 21.01
N GLY A 39 -3.14 -0.92 20.00
CA GLY A 39 -4.57 -1.16 20.15
C GLY A 39 -4.89 -2.59 20.59
N ARG A 40 -6.13 -2.78 21.03
CA ARG A 40 -6.59 -4.04 21.62
C ARG A 40 -6.27 -5.26 20.75
N ASN A 41 -6.01 -6.40 21.41
CA ASN A 41 -5.73 -7.70 20.79
C ASN A 41 -4.55 -7.72 19.81
N THR A 42 -3.78 -6.64 19.71
CA THR A 42 -2.58 -6.60 18.84
C THR A 42 -1.53 -7.57 19.38
N ARG A 43 -0.98 -8.37 18.48
CA ARG A 43 -0.05 -9.45 18.81
C ARG A 43 1.30 -9.25 18.13
N LEU A 44 2.36 -9.22 18.92
CA LEU A 44 3.75 -9.17 18.48
C LEU A 44 4.41 -10.53 18.76
N GLU A 45 4.88 -11.20 17.73
CA GLU A 45 5.63 -12.45 17.91
C GLU A 45 7.05 -12.17 18.43
N SER A 46 8.02 -13.03 18.25
CA SER A 46 9.35 -12.81 18.80
C SER A 46 10.16 -11.77 18.01
N ASN A 47 11.08 -11.05 18.69
CA ASN A 47 12.05 -10.15 18.05
C ASN A 47 11.41 -9.02 17.21
N VAL A 48 10.25 -8.54 17.58
CA VAL A 48 9.59 -7.40 16.94
C VAL A 48 10.04 -6.12 17.61
N SER A 49 10.44 -5.12 16.84
CA SER A 49 10.76 -3.78 17.33
C SER A 49 9.74 -2.77 16.83
N ILE A 50 9.07 -2.08 17.78
CA ILE A 50 8.18 -0.94 17.48
C ILE A 50 8.66 0.24 18.29
N ILE A 51 9.12 1.29 17.61
CA ILE A 51 9.76 2.46 18.24
C ILE A 51 9.30 3.78 17.63
N GLY A 52 9.82 4.89 18.13
CA GLY A 52 9.43 6.22 17.67
C GLY A 52 7.99 6.55 18.06
N LEU A 53 7.44 7.60 17.51
CA LEU A 53 6.02 7.93 17.66
C LEU A 53 5.21 7.04 16.70
N THR A 54 4.72 5.92 17.24
CA THR A 54 4.03 4.89 16.44
C THR A 54 2.71 4.52 17.08
N GLU A 55 1.63 4.70 16.32
CA GLU A 55 0.26 4.36 16.72
C GLU A 55 -0.18 3.13 15.91
N VAL A 56 -0.51 2.05 16.59
CA VAL A 56 -1.01 0.80 15.99
C VAL A 56 -2.44 0.56 16.46
N GLY A 57 -3.33 0.30 15.52
CA GLY A 57 -4.72 -0.02 15.76
C GLY A 57 -4.93 -1.39 16.39
N ALA A 58 -6.18 -1.83 16.44
CA ALA A 58 -6.60 -3.09 17.04
C ALA A 58 -6.34 -4.29 16.12
N ASP A 59 -6.29 -5.49 16.71
CA ASP A 59 -6.28 -6.79 16.01
C ASP A 59 -5.13 -6.97 15.00
N CYS A 60 -4.05 -6.18 15.12
CA CYS A 60 -2.88 -6.30 14.27
C CYS A 60 -1.97 -7.46 14.69
N ARG A 61 -1.24 -8.03 13.73
CA ARG A 61 -0.29 -9.12 13.98
C ARG A 61 1.05 -8.80 13.34
N PHE A 62 2.12 -8.96 14.12
CA PHE A 62 3.51 -8.74 13.68
C PHE A 62 4.30 -10.02 13.87
N ALA A 63 4.75 -10.61 12.75
CA ALA A 63 5.62 -11.77 12.74
C ALA A 63 7.08 -11.39 13.11
N PRO A 64 7.94 -12.37 13.38
CA PRO A 64 9.29 -12.13 13.88
C PRO A 64 10.14 -11.21 13.00
N PHE A 65 11.03 -10.47 13.67
CA PHE A 65 12.01 -9.56 13.04
C PHE A 65 11.40 -8.38 12.27
N SER A 66 10.14 -8.01 12.53
CA SER A 66 9.56 -6.77 12.00
C SER A 66 10.11 -5.56 12.75
N SER A 67 10.44 -4.48 12.00
CA SER A 67 10.97 -3.22 12.53
C SER A 67 10.08 -2.05 12.08
N ILE A 68 9.34 -1.48 13.02
CA ILE A 68 8.28 -0.51 12.77
C ILE A 68 8.59 0.82 13.47
N GLY A 69 8.42 1.94 12.76
CA GLY A 69 8.60 3.28 13.32
C GLY A 69 10.05 3.71 13.49
N THR A 70 10.98 3.05 12.82
CA THR A 70 12.38 3.48 12.75
C THR A 70 12.54 4.78 11.96
N GLU A 71 13.69 5.40 12.08
CA GLU A 71 14.02 6.63 11.38
C GLU A 71 13.92 6.48 9.85
N PRO A 72 13.49 7.54 9.14
CA PRO A 72 13.47 7.51 7.69
C PRO A 72 14.86 7.21 7.11
N GLN A 73 14.91 6.43 6.03
CA GLN A 73 16.12 6.29 5.21
C GLN A 73 16.25 7.50 4.27
N ASP A 74 16.36 8.67 4.85
CA ASP A 74 16.58 9.95 4.16
C ASP A 74 17.82 10.64 4.74
N THR A 75 18.82 10.87 3.91
CA THR A 75 20.07 11.55 4.31
C THR A 75 19.85 12.98 4.81
N GLY A 76 18.70 13.59 4.48
CA GLY A 76 18.29 14.91 4.96
C GLY A 76 17.57 14.90 6.31
N TYR A 77 17.28 13.73 6.89
CA TYR A 77 16.62 13.63 8.18
C TYR A 77 17.52 14.14 9.32
N LYS A 78 16.94 14.94 10.23
CA LYS A 78 17.68 15.61 11.32
C LYS A 78 17.15 15.26 12.73
N GLY A 79 16.40 14.16 12.85
CA GLY A 79 15.84 13.75 14.13
C GLY A 79 14.47 14.38 14.43
N ASP A 80 13.75 14.84 13.40
CA ASP A 80 12.42 15.43 13.53
C ASP A 80 11.42 14.45 14.19
N GLU A 81 10.51 14.99 14.98
CA GLU A 81 9.43 14.19 15.58
C GLU A 81 8.34 13.92 14.52
N THR A 82 8.36 12.71 13.98
CA THR A 82 7.47 12.25 12.92
C THR A 82 6.82 10.92 13.28
N VAL A 83 5.77 10.55 12.58
CA VAL A 83 4.79 9.54 13.02
C VAL A 83 4.70 8.37 12.04
N VAL A 84 4.47 7.17 12.58
CA VAL A 84 3.82 6.06 11.87
C VAL A 84 2.43 5.85 12.46
N ARG A 85 1.42 5.77 11.60
CA ARG A 85 0.06 5.43 12.01
C ARG A 85 -0.43 4.21 11.22
N ILE A 86 -0.83 3.17 11.95
CA ILE A 86 -1.30 1.88 11.41
C ILE A 86 -2.73 1.67 11.91
N GLY A 87 -3.66 1.38 11.00
CA GLY A 87 -5.04 1.06 11.31
C GLY A 87 -5.23 -0.35 11.86
N ASP A 88 -6.46 -0.86 11.78
CA ASP A 88 -6.88 -2.11 12.41
C ASP A 88 -6.67 -3.34 11.50
N GLY A 89 -6.50 -4.51 12.13
CA GLY A 89 -6.56 -5.81 11.45
C GLY A 89 -5.43 -6.08 10.45
N ASN A 90 -4.32 -5.36 10.52
CA ASN A 90 -3.18 -5.53 9.62
C ASN A 90 -2.33 -6.74 10.02
N ILE A 91 -1.83 -7.46 9.01
CA ILE A 91 -0.93 -8.61 9.19
C ILE A 91 0.41 -8.29 8.55
N PHE A 92 1.44 -8.25 9.37
CA PHE A 92 2.84 -8.05 8.97
C PHE A 92 3.58 -9.38 9.16
N LYS A 93 4.09 -9.94 8.06
CA LYS A 93 4.92 -11.15 8.09
C LYS A 93 6.36 -10.81 8.49
N GLU A 94 7.27 -11.73 8.35
CA GLU A 94 8.64 -11.64 8.85
C GLU A 94 9.48 -10.57 8.13
N PHE A 95 10.42 -9.95 8.84
CA PHE A 95 11.43 -9.01 8.31
C PHE A 95 10.86 -7.77 7.62
N ILE A 96 9.69 -7.31 8.01
CA ILE A 96 9.08 -6.09 7.46
C ILE A 96 9.71 -4.85 8.08
N THR A 97 9.88 -3.81 7.27
CA THR A 97 10.32 -2.50 7.73
C THR A 97 9.31 -1.41 7.36
N VAL A 98 8.93 -0.59 8.34
CA VAL A 98 8.08 0.59 8.15
C VAL A 98 8.74 1.79 8.80
N HIS A 99 9.08 2.80 8.02
CA HIS A 99 9.75 4.00 8.51
C HIS A 99 8.76 5.14 8.76
N ARG A 100 9.01 5.95 9.81
CA ARG A 100 8.21 7.13 10.08
C ARG A 100 8.43 8.23 9.03
N GLY A 101 7.55 9.22 8.99
CA GLY A 101 7.61 10.31 8.03
C GLY A 101 8.84 11.22 8.19
N THR A 102 8.94 12.20 7.31
CA THR A 102 9.93 13.28 7.36
C THR A 102 9.22 14.62 7.55
N ALA A 103 9.85 15.61 8.16
CA ALA A 103 9.26 16.95 8.30
C ALA A 103 8.87 17.55 6.93
N LYS A 104 9.68 17.33 5.90
CA LYS A 104 9.43 17.80 4.53
C LYS A 104 8.24 17.11 3.88
N GLY A 105 7.96 15.85 4.25
CA GLY A 105 6.89 15.03 3.68
C GLY A 105 5.55 15.15 4.41
N GLY A 106 5.46 16.01 5.40
CA GLY A 106 4.27 16.17 6.23
C GLY A 106 4.28 15.32 7.51
N GLY A 107 5.38 14.65 7.80
CA GLY A 107 5.65 14.02 9.09
C GLY A 107 4.93 12.69 9.34
N LEU A 108 4.24 12.10 8.35
CA LEU A 108 3.37 10.95 8.59
C LEU A 108 3.52 9.85 7.53
N THR A 109 3.91 8.66 7.96
CA THR A 109 3.68 7.41 7.22
C THR A 109 2.40 6.77 7.72
N ARG A 110 1.47 6.48 6.83
CA ARG A 110 0.15 5.93 7.17
C ARG A 110 -0.12 4.61 6.47
N ILE A 111 -0.67 3.67 7.23
CA ILE A 111 -1.20 2.38 6.74
C ILE A 111 -2.64 2.28 7.23
N GLY A 112 -3.57 2.02 6.33
CA GLY A 112 -4.98 1.82 6.62
C GLY A 112 -5.26 0.46 7.26
N ASP A 113 -6.44 -0.10 7.00
CA ASP A 113 -6.96 -1.28 7.69
C ASP A 113 -6.86 -2.56 6.83
N ARG A 114 -6.79 -3.71 7.52
CA ARG A 114 -6.93 -5.07 6.96
C ARG A 114 -5.98 -5.37 5.79
N ASN A 115 -4.77 -4.79 5.84
CA ASN A 115 -3.73 -5.06 4.85
C ASN A 115 -2.96 -6.34 5.18
N TYR A 116 -2.39 -6.96 4.16
CA TYR A 116 -1.56 -8.14 4.29
C TYR A 116 -0.19 -7.90 3.65
N PHE A 117 0.85 -7.85 4.47
CA PHE A 117 2.23 -7.64 4.05
C PHE A 117 3.02 -8.94 4.25
N MET A 118 3.51 -9.52 3.16
CA MET A 118 4.35 -10.72 3.20
C MET A 118 5.80 -10.36 3.56
N ALA A 119 6.61 -11.39 3.77
CA ALA A 119 7.96 -11.21 4.28
C ALA A 119 8.84 -10.28 3.42
N TYR A 120 9.71 -9.53 4.10
CA TYR A 120 10.65 -8.56 3.52
C TYR A 120 10.00 -7.35 2.81
N VAL A 121 8.74 -7.05 3.05
CA VAL A 121 8.13 -5.82 2.54
C VAL A 121 8.76 -4.60 3.19
N HIS A 122 9.02 -3.56 2.39
CA HIS A 122 9.52 -2.27 2.86
C HIS A 122 8.54 -1.15 2.54
N ILE A 123 8.15 -0.38 3.56
CA ILE A 123 7.33 0.83 3.44
C ILE A 123 8.17 2.01 3.90
N ALA A 124 8.65 2.82 2.94
CA ALA A 124 9.47 3.99 3.24
C ALA A 124 8.63 5.15 3.83
N HIS A 125 9.35 6.15 4.30
CA HIS A 125 8.82 7.36 4.92
C HIS A 125 7.77 8.08 4.06
N ASP A 126 6.81 8.73 4.73
CA ASP A 126 5.76 9.54 4.11
C ASP A 126 4.83 8.77 3.14
N SER A 127 4.94 7.43 3.08
CA SER A 127 4.05 6.61 2.27
C SER A 127 2.64 6.56 2.88
N GLN A 128 1.63 6.51 2.00
CA GLN A 128 0.22 6.41 2.37
C GLN A 128 -0.35 5.13 1.75
N VAL A 129 -0.61 4.12 2.57
CA VAL A 129 -1.21 2.85 2.15
C VAL A 129 -2.66 2.81 2.59
N GLY A 130 -3.56 2.51 1.67
CA GLY A 130 -4.99 2.38 1.90
C GLY A 130 -5.38 1.10 2.65
N ASN A 131 -6.58 0.61 2.38
CA ASN A 131 -7.17 -0.54 3.06
C ASN A 131 -7.16 -1.78 2.15
N GLU A 132 -7.13 -2.96 2.77
CA GLU A 132 -7.22 -4.27 2.08
C GLU A 132 -6.22 -4.43 0.92
N VAL A 133 -5.05 -3.82 1.06
CA VAL A 133 -3.94 -3.93 0.12
C VAL A 133 -3.13 -5.18 0.43
N ILE A 134 -2.62 -5.83 -0.60
CA ILE A 134 -1.73 -6.99 -0.46
C ILE A 134 -0.37 -6.66 -1.07
N PHE A 135 0.68 -6.77 -0.26
CA PHE A 135 2.06 -6.74 -0.70
C PHE A 135 2.67 -8.13 -0.54
N THR A 136 3.15 -8.70 -1.64
CA THR A 136 3.85 -9.97 -1.56
C THR A 136 5.33 -9.78 -1.29
N ASN A 137 6.07 -10.87 -1.15
CA ASN A 137 7.46 -10.87 -0.68
C ASN A 137 8.35 -9.85 -1.40
N ASN A 138 9.12 -9.10 -0.63
CA ASN A 138 10.08 -8.10 -1.13
C ASN A 138 9.47 -6.94 -1.94
N ALA A 139 8.15 -6.74 -1.91
CA ALA A 139 7.56 -5.54 -2.50
C ALA A 139 8.00 -4.31 -1.70
N THR A 140 8.44 -3.27 -2.42
CA THR A 140 9.14 -2.13 -1.82
C THR A 140 8.55 -0.81 -2.30
N LEU A 141 8.23 0.08 -1.37
CA LEU A 141 7.86 1.46 -1.66
C LEU A 141 9.03 2.40 -1.39
N GLY A 142 9.31 3.30 -2.32
CA GLY A 142 10.10 4.51 -2.05
C GLY A 142 9.28 5.52 -1.23
N GLY A 143 9.94 6.61 -0.78
CA GLY A 143 9.26 7.66 0.00
C GLY A 143 8.08 8.30 -0.74
N HIS A 144 7.08 8.78 0.01
CA HIS A 144 5.93 9.52 -0.52
C HIS A 144 5.05 8.76 -1.53
N VAL A 145 5.13 7.44 -1.56
CA VAL A 145 4.26 6.62 -2.43
C VAL A 145 2.86 6.55 -1.85
N VAL A 146 1.86 6.68 -2.72
CA VAL A 146 0.45 6.48 -2.35
C VAL A 146 -0.05 5.19 -2.98
N VAL A 147 -0.56 4.27 -2.17
CA VAL A 147 -1.21 3.04 -2.62
C VAL A 147 -2.66 3.08 -2.17
N GLN A 148 -3.57 3.11 -3.13
CA GLN A 148 -5.01 3.13 -2.85
C GLN A 148 -5.52 1.74 -2.49
N ASP A 149 -6.77 1.70 -1.98
CA ASP A 149 -7.42 0.49 -1.49
C ASP A 149 -7.44 -0.66 -2.51
N PHE A 150 -7.36 -1.89 -2.00
CA PHE A 150 -7.47 -3.12 -2.78
C PHE A 150 -6.37 -3.33 -3.83
N ALA A 151 -5.31 -2.51 -3.83
CA ALA A 151 -4.19 -2.71 -4.73
C ALA A 151 -3.40 -3.98 -4.37
N TYR A 152 -2.80 -4.60 -5.35
CA TYR A 152 -1.99 -5.80 -5.19
C TYR A 152 -0.60 -5.59 -5.79
N LEU A 153 0.43 -5.70 -4.96
CA LEU A 153 1.83 -5.62 -5.38
C LEU A 153 2.47 -6.99 -5.28
N SER A 154 2.83 -7.55 -6.43
CA SER A 154 3.47 -8.88 -6.51
C SER A 154 4.92 -8.84 -6.05
N ALA A 155 5.51 -10.03 -5.90
CA ALA A 155 6.86 -10.19 -5.36
C ALA A 155 7.91 -9.38 -6.14
N PHE A 156 8.81 -8.74 -5.39
CA PHE A 156 9.88 -7.89 -5.93
C PHE A 156 9.38 -6.68 -6.76
N ALA A 157 8.13 -6.29 -6.60
CA ALA A 157 7.66 -5.02 -7.18
C ALA A 157 8.28 -3.85 -6.44
N GLY A 158 8.94 -2.94 -7.18
CA GLY A 158 9.53 -1.70 -6.64
C GLY A 158 8.78 -0.48 -7.15
N VAL A 159 8.34 0.39 -6.24
CA VAL A 159 7.63 1.63 -6.59
C VAL A 159 8.51 2.83 -6.27
N HIS A 160 8.84 3.61 -7.31
CA HIS A 160 9.65 4.82 -7.17
C HIS A 160 8.92 5.88 -6.34
N GLN A 161 9.69 6.68 -5.59
CA GLN A 161 9.17 7.76 -4.76
C GLN A 161 8.20 8.68 -5.53
N PHE A 162 7.17 9.15 -4.82
CA PHE A 162 6.10 10.02 -5.33
C PHE A 162 5.17 9.38 -6.38
N CYS A 163 5.30 8.11 -6.70
CA CYS A 163 4.34 7.42 -7.55
C CYS A 163 3.07 7.06 -6.79
N ARG A 164 1.99 6.91 -7.55
CA ARG A 164 0.69 6.49 -7.03
C ARG A 164 0.25 5.18 -7.68
N ILE A 165 -0.26 4.27 -6.87
CA ILE A 165 -0.88 3.02 -7.32
C ILE A 165 -2.38 3.14 -7.09
N GLY A 166 -3.14 3.13 -8.17
CA GLY A 166 -4.59 3.31 -8.13
C GLY A 166 -5.34 2.13 -7.50
N ARG A 167 -6.56 2.39 -7.09
CA ARG A 167 -7.47 1.43 -6.45
C ARG A 167 -7.65 0.19 -7.33
N TYR A 168 -7.61 -1.00 -6.73
CA TYR A 168 -7.68 -2.29 -7.44
C TYR A 168 -6.57 -2.54 -8.49
N ALA A 169 -5.53 -1.73 -8.56
CA ALA A 169 -4.44 -1.99 -9.49
C ALA A 169 -3.67 -3.27 -9.11
N PHE A 170 -3.18 -3.97 -10.11
CA PHE A 170 -2.33 -5.14 -9.96
C PHE A 170 -0.95 -4.87 -10.56
N ILE A 171 0.07 -4.93 -9.72
CA ILE A 171 1.48 -4.79 -10.12
C ILE A 171 2.10 -6.18 -10.17
N GLY A 172 2.50 -6.63 -11.34
CA GLY A 172 3.14 -7.93 -11.55
C GLY A 172 4.49 -8.06 -10.84
N GLY A 173 4.97 -9.29 -10.70
CA GLY A 173 6.29 -9.54 -10.08
C GLY A 173 7.44 -8.87 -10.84
N PHE A 174 8.51 -8.50 -10.12
CA PHE A 174 9.70 -7.83 -10.65
C PHE A 174 9.41 -6.55 -11.44
N THR A 175 8.30 -5.87 -11.13
CA THR A 175 7.91 -4.64 -11.81
C THR A 175 8.57 -3.41 -11.18
N VAL A 176 9.13 -2.53 -12.01
CA VAL A 176 9.71 -1.24 -11.57
C VAL A 176 8.78 -0.09 -11.96
N VAL A 177 7.95 0.35 -11.03
CA VAL A 177 7.00 1.46 -11.23
C VAL A 177 7.70 2.81 -11.08
N THR A 178 7.68 3.64 -12.13
CA THR A 178 8.29 4.98 -12.14
C THR A 178 7.31 6.12 -12.47
N GLN A 179 6.07 5.77 -12.80
CA GLN A 179 4.95 6.67 -13.06
C GLN A 179 3.70 6.13 -12.37
N ASP A 180 2.64 6.94 -12.29
CA ASP A 180 1.39 6.53 -11.65
C ASP A 180 0.70 5.39 -12.42
N VAL A 181 0.29 4.36 -11.68
CA VAL A 181 -0.51 3.24 -12.22
C VAL A 181 -1.99 3.53 -12.01
N LEU A 182 -2.75 3.56 -13.08
CA LEU A 182 -4.19 3.86 -13.04
C LEU A 182 -4.98 2.86 -12.17
N PRO A 183 -6.07 3.29 -11.57
CA PRO A 183 -7.03 2.38 -10.93
C PRO A 183 -7.45 1.25 -11.86
N PHE A 184 -7.70 0.07 -11.29
CA PHE A 184 -8.18 -1.13 -11.96
C PHE A 184 -7.21 -1.77 -12.97
N MET A 185 -6.04 -1.18 -13.20
CA MET A 185 -5.10 -1.59 -14.23
C MET A 185 -4.20 -2.76 -13.76
N LYS A 186 -3.83 -3.63 -14.71
CA LYS A 186 -2.80 -4.66 -14.54
C LYS A 186 -1.56 -4.27 -15.33
N VAL A 187 -0.43 -4.15 -14.64
CA VAL A 187 0.86 -3.82 -15.24
C VAL A 187 1.94 -4.79 -14.79
N ALA A 188 2.94 -5.03 -15.63
CA ALA A 188 4.12 -5.81 -15.25
C ALA A 188 5.34 -5.42 -16.09
N GLY A 189 6.54 -5.83 -15.63
CA GLY A 189 7.81 -5.65 -16.34
C GLY A 189 8.70 -4.56 -15.76
N MET A 190 9.96 -4.56 -16.18
CA MET A 190 10.95 -3.64 -15.61
C MET A 190 10.95 -2.26 -16.29
N ARG A 191 11.51 -2.16 -17.49
CA ARG A 191 11.54 -0.91 -18.28
C ARG A 191 11.61 -1.26 -19.76
N PRO A 192 10.63 -0.88 -20.57
CA PRO A 192 9.38 -0.22 -20.19
C PRO A 192 8.41 -1.17 -19.46
N ILE A 193 7.57 -0.62 -18.56
CA ILE A 193 6.44 -1.35 -18.00
C ILE A 193 5.44 -1.64 -19.11
N LYS A 194 4.93 -2.87 -19.16
CA LYS A 194 3.84 -3.28 -20.06
C LYS A 194 2.48 -3.18 -19.36
N ILE A 195 1.49 -2.67 -20.08
CA ILE A 195 0.10 -2.67 -19.66
C ILE A 195 -0.54 -3.96 -20.16
N TYR A 196 -0.98 -4.80 -19.23
CA TYR A 196 -1.71 -6.05 -19.52
C TYR A 196 -3.23 -5.85 -19.49
N GLY A 197 -3.66 -4.61 -19.35
CA GLY A 197 -5.04 -4.23 -19.38
C GLY A 197 -5.70 -4.05 -18.02
N LEU A 198 -6.92 -4.55 -17.87
CA LEU A 198 -7.69 -4.48 -16.63
C LEU A 198 -7.35 -5.64 -15.70
N ASN A 199 -7.33 -5.41 -14.39
CA ASN A 199 -7.25 -6.46 -13.37
C ASN A 199 -8.59 -7.24 -13.25
N GLY A 200 -9.04 -7.85 -14.34
CA GLY A 200 -10.37 -8.48 -14.42
C GLY A 200 -10.60 -9.58 -13.37
N ILE A 201 -9.59 -10.41 -13.10
CA ILE A 201 -9.68 -11.46 -12.07
C ILE A 201 -9.86 -10.86 -10.68
N GLY A 202 -9.08 -9.85 -10.34
CA GLY A 202 -9.18 -9.16 -9.04
C GLY A 202 -10.55 -8.50 -8.86
N LEU A 203 -11.07 -7.85 -9.89
CA LEU A 203 -12.39 -7.20 -9.86
C LEU A 203 -13.53 -8.21 -9.70
N ARG A 204 -13.51 -9.34 -10.45
CA ARG A 204 -14.53 -10.41 -10.27
C ARG A 204 -14.52 -10.97 -8.85
N ARG A 205 -13.35 -11.22 -8.26
CA ARG A 205 -13.23 -11.70 -6.87
C ARG A 205 -13.79 -10.71 -5.85
N ARG A 206 -13.88 -9.43 -6.20
CA ARG A 206 -14.45 -8.35 -5.41
C ARG A 206 -15.91 -8.04 -5.75
N GLY A 207 -16.56 -8.89 -6.55
CA GLY A 207 -17.99 -8.80 -6.86
C GLY A 207 -18.37 -7.77 -7.93
N PHE A 208 -17.42 -7.32 -8.75
CA PHE A 208 -17.76 -6.47 -9.90
C PHE A 208 -18.55 -7.27 -10.93
N SER A 209 -19.66 -6.71 -11.42
CA SER A 209 -20.44 -7.31 -12.48
C SER A 209 -19.68 -7.32 -13.81
N ASN A 210 -20.07 -8.20 -14.73
CA ASN A 210 -19.46 -8.27 -16.05
C ASN A 210 -19.65 -6.96 -16.82
N GLU A 211 -20.79 -6.30 -16.68
CA GLU A 211 -21.10 -5.01 -17.32
C GLU A 211 -20.15 -3.91 -16.82
N ARG A 212 -19.93 -3.85 -15.50
CA ARG A 212 -18.96 -2.91 -14.90
C ARG A 212 -17.54 -3.17 -15.42
N ILE A 213 -17.13 -4.45 -15.49
CA ILE A 213 -15.81 -4.86 -15.98
C ILE A 213 -15.65 -4.50 -17.45
N HIS A 214 -16.69 -4.68 -18.28
CA HIS A 214 -16.66 -4.30 -19.69
C HIS A 214 -16.52 -2.80 -19.87
N ALA A 215 -17.31 -2.00 -19.15
CA ALA A 215 -17.22 -0.54 -19.20
C ALA A 215 -15.82 -0.03 -18.79
N LEU A 216 -15.26 -0.55 -17.70
CA LEU A 216 -13.88 -0.25 -17.29
C LEU A 216 -12.84 -0.63 -18.33
N ARG A 217 -12.99 -1.81 -18.96
CA ARG A 217 -12.08 -2.27 -20.01
C ARG A 217 -12.09 -1.32 -21.20
N ASP A 218 -13.26 -0.87 -21.63
CA ASP A 218 -13.38 0.05 -22.76
C ASP A 218 -12.83 1.44 -22.44
N MET A 219 -13.06 1.96 -21.22
CA MET A 219 -12.42 3.20 -20.77
C MET A 219 -10.89 3.11 -20.75
N ILE A 220 -10.32 2.00 -20.27
CA ILE A 220 -8.87 1.76 -20.30
C ILE A 220 -8.35 1.64 -21.73
N LYS A 221 -9.11 1.01 -22.65
CA LYS A 221 -8.75 0.97 -24.08
C LYS A 221 -8.68 2.38 -24.67
N ILE A 222 -9.67 3.22 -24.40
CA ILE A 222 -9.67 4.62 -24.86
C ILE A 222 -8.42 5.35 -24.32
N LEU A 223 -8.08 5.18 -23.03
CA LEU A 223 -6.95 5.87 -22.39
C LEU A 223 -5.58 5.40 -22.90
N CYS A 224 -5.39 4.08 -23.02
CA CYS A 224 -4.06 3.49 -23.16
C CYS A 224 -3.77 2.93 -24.55
N PHE A 225 -4.78 2.66 -25.36
CA PHE A 225 -4.65 1.95 -26.64
C PHE A 225 -5.30 2.66 -27.84
N SER A 226 -5.73 3.92 -27.67
CA SER A 226 -6.15 4.79 -28.78
C SER A 226 -5.04 5.77 -29.14
N ASP A 227 -5.21 6.46 -30.27
CA ASP A 227 -4.29 7.53 -30.72
C ASP A 227 -4.55 8.88 -30.04
N LEU A 228 -5.52 8.94 -29.11
CA LEU A 228 -5.87 10.16 -28.40
C LEU A 228 -4.78 10.52 -27.37
N ASN A 229 -4.52 11.80 -27.18
CA ASN A 229 -3.76 12.25 -26.01
C ASN A 229 -4.62 12.09 -24.74
N THR A 230 -4.02 12.27 -23.57
CA THR A 230 -4.70 12.01 -22.28
C THR A 230 -5.94 12.89 -22.10
N THR A 231 -5.87 14.17 -22.47
CA THR A 231 -7.00 15.10 -22.37
C THR A 231 -8.15 14.67 -23.27
N GLN A 232 -7.88 14.41 -24.55
CA GLN A 232 -8.86 13.93 -25.51
C GLN A 232 -9.49 12.59 -25.10
N ALA A 233 -8.69 11.68 -24.53
CA ALA A 233 -9.19 10.40 -24.05
C ALA A 233 -10.15 10.58 -22.85
N VAL A 234 -9.82 11.48 -21.91
CA VAL A 234 -10.70 11.83 -20.79
C VAL A 234 -12.00 12.45 -21.29
N GLU A 235 -11.94 13.45 -22.17
CA GLU A 235 -13.12 14.08 -22.78
C GLU A 235 -14.02 13.03 -23.50
N LYS A 236 -13.43 12.12 -24.24
CA LYS A 236 -14.17 11.04 -24.91
C LYS A 236 -14.86 10.12 -23.90
N ILE A 237 -14.18 9.77 -22.79
CA ILE A 237 -14.78 8.96 -21.74
C ILE A 237 -15.96 9.71 -21.09
N GLU A 238 -15.79 10.99 -20.77
CA GLU A 238 -16.86 11.81 -20.18
C GLU A 238 -18.09 11.94 -21.09
N ALA A 239 -17.86 12.01 -22.39
CA ALA A 239 -18.94 12.06 -23.38
C ALA A 239 -19.63 10.70 -23.61
N SER A 240 -18.91 9.58 -23.43
CA SER A 240 -19.42 8.24 -23.77
C SER A 240 -20.00 7.48 -22.57
N TYR A 241 -19.64 7.85 -21.35
CA TYR A 241 -20.06 7.18 -20.13
C TYR A 241 -20.68 8.16 -19.14
N PRO A 242 -21.86 7.86 -18.55
CA PRO A 242 -22.48 8.72 -17.55
C PRO A 242 -21.60 8.83 -16.28
N PRO A 243 -21.80 9.86 -15.45
CA PRO A 243 -21.18 9.96 -14.14
C PRO A 243 -21.42 8.70 -13.30
N GLY A 244 -20.38 8.25 -12.60
CA GLY A 244 -20.45 7.06 -11.78
C GLY A 244 -19.11 6.77 -11.08
N GLU A 245 -19.15 5.96 -10.03
CA GLU A 245 -18.02 5.70 -9.14
C GLU A 245 -16.74 5.34 -9.92
N ASP A 246 -16.80 4.37 -10.81
CA ASP A 246 -15.62 3.85 -11.51
C ASP A 246 -15.02 4.86 -12.50
N ARG A 247 -15.89 5.55 -13.26
CA ARG A 247 -15.48 6.59 -14.21
C ARG A 247 -14.83 7.76 -13.48
N ASP A 248 -15.49 8.22 -12.41
CA ASP A 248 -15.07 9.42 -11.69
C ASP A 248 -13.78 9.14 -10.91
N GLU A 249 -13.61 7.93 -10.35
CA GLU A 249 -12.34 7.46 -9.77
C GLU A 249 -11.20 7.51 -10.79
N LEU A 250 -11.41 6.93 -11.97
CA LEU A 250 -10.41 6.89 -13.04
C LEU A 250 -10.01 8.29 -13.51
N ILE A 251 -10.99 9.15 -13.78
CA ILE A 251 -10.75 10.53 -14.26
C ILE A 251 -10.12 11.39 -13.16
N GLY A 252 -10.60 11.31 -11.94
CA GLY A 252 -10.07 12.04 -10.79
C GLY A 252 -8.61 11.66 -10.52
N PHE A 253 -8.29 10.37 -10.62
CA PHE A 253 -6.92 9.90 -10.49
C PHE A 253 -6.00 10.50 -11.57
N ILE A 254 -6.46 10.51 -12.82
CA ILE A 254 -5.68 11.07 -13.95
C ILE A 254 -5.45 12.57 -13.75
N ARG A 255 -6.51 13.33 -13.44
CA ARG A 255 -6.44 14.79 -13.28
C ARG A 255 -5.55 15.24 -12.14
N SER A 256 -5.46 14.42 -11.09
CA SER A 256 -4.60 14.69 -9.92
C SER A 256 -3.18 14.16 -10.03
N SER A 257 -2.82 13.48 -11.14
CA SER A 257 -1.48 12.91 -11.34
C SER A 257 -0.44 14.02 -11.55
N LYS A 258 0.63 13.96 -10.74
CA LYS A 258 1.80 14.86 -10.85
C LYS A 258 3.00 14.19 -11.51
N ARG A 259 3.10 12.86 -11.40
CA ARG A 259 4.19 12.03 -11.94
C ARG A 259 3.98 11.64 -13.41
N GLY A 260 2.79 11.89 -13.95
CA GLY A 260 2.31 11.28 -15.18
C GLY A 260 1.87 9.83 -14.98
N ILE A 261 0.99 9.38 -15.82
CA ILE A 261 0.44 8.02 -15.80
C ILE A 261 1.20 7.10 -16.75
N ILE A 262 1.28 5.81 -16.42
CA ILE A 262 1.73 4.79 -17.36
C ILE A 262 0.70 4.74 -18.50
N LYS A 263 1.16 5.08 -19.69
CA LYS A 263 0.35 5.13 -20.91
C LYS A 263 1.14 4.53 -22.06
N LYS A 264 0.48 3.70 -22.83
CA LYS A 264 0.94 3.08 -24.09
C LYS A 264 2.29 2.34 -24.00
N THR A 265 2.24 1.04 -24.11
CA THR A 265 3.34 0.23 -24.64
C THR A 265 3.04 -0.08 -26.10
N ALA A 266 4.06 -0.14 -26.93
CA ALA A 266 3.92 -0.29 -28.41
C ALA A 266 3.33 -1.65 -28.88
N GLU A 267 2.92 -2.52 -27.96
CA GLU A 267 2.38 -3.85 -28.26
C GLU A 267 0.87 -3.90 -28.03
N PRO A 268 0.14 -4.69 -28.85
CA PRO A 268 -1.29 -4.90 -28.67
C PRO A 268 -1.62 -5.52 -27.31
N TRP A 269 -2.80 -5.21 -26.81
CA TRP A 269 -3.41 -5.85 -25.65
C TRP A 269 -3.53 -7.37 -25.86
N GLU A 270 -2.84 -8.16 -25.05
CA GLU A 270 -3.13 -9.59 -24.96
C GLU A 270 -4.47 -9.77 -24.24
N THR A 271 -5.47 -10.29 -24.93
CA THR A 271 -6.72 -10.73 -24.28
C THR A 271 -6.35 -11.85 -23.32
N ASP A 272 -6.69 -11.69 -22.04
CA ASP A 272 -6.65 -12.80 -21.09
C ASP A 272 -7.50 -13.94 -21.70
N SER A 273 -6.85 -14.96 -22.25
CA SER A 273 -7.49 -16.24 -22.52
C SER A 273 -7.99 -16.76 -21.18
N GLU A 274 -9.25 -17.12 -21.13
CA GLU A 274 -10.09 -17.55 -20.01
C GLU A 274 -9.42 -18.46 -18.99
#